data_4645fb830c52415da096a3319fb06474
#
_entry.id   4645fb830c52415da096a3319fb06474
#
_cell.length_a   1.000
_cell.length_b   1.000
_cell.length_c   1.000
_cell.angle_alpha   90.00
_cell.angle_beta   90.00
_cell.angle_gamma   90.00
#
_symmetry.space_group_name_H-M   'P 1'
#
loop_
_entity.id
_entity.type
_entity.pdbx_description
1 polymer ?
#
loop_
_entity_poly.entity_id
_entity_poly.type
_entity_poly.pdbx_seq_one_letter_code
_entity_poly.pdbx_strand_id
1 'polypeptide(L)'
;MLKLRRFACEGLETGCVTDEARPRFSFVFESGRQGASLREVTLEVNGWTWRGTGRASVRYDGAPLAPCTTYQARVCATDDAGESAEGTLEFETGLLGGSWEAEWISDAVYRFDEKGVAPVPMVFRHAFALGGTVRRARVYATALGIYDISLNGQRVGERYFAPGFTSYGSTLQYQTYDVTDRLGASNELVVAVAGGWAVGPFSYTRKNRVTADRQALLLEVRVEYADGSTQVLGTGEDWQVTEDGPCRMACFYDGETYDARVSLDNAAWRPAMRETLRVSPALVAEDGAPVRAHEVMSPVSCTKVGDELVYDFGQNFAGVVDLVVNGHEGQTITVRHAEILKPDGTLNTDFLRTAKATLTYVCREGRQEFSPRLTYMGFRYVAVSGASEGEVEVRALALYSDLRTTGEFACSDERLNRLQENIVWSSKSNLMDIPTDCPQRDERMGWTGDIAVFAPTACYNYDMGRFLRKWLRDVRSEQYRTGGIPVTVPAQGFGFPTTIPPMAVDFWGDACVLVPWALYQAEGDVEVLRENFETMRRYVDACRFWAGFGVGDYRYIWHTPAVLHFGDWVAPDVPKMGQWQARSKWT
;
A
#
# COMPACT_ATOMS: atom_id res chain seq x y z
N MET A 1 35.57 -17.13 5.33
CA MET A 1 35.54 -16.03 4.32
C MET A 1 34.40 -15.08 4.69
N LEU A 2 34.70 -13.79 4.79
CA LEU A 2 33.72 -12.72 4.99
C LEU A 2 32.94 -12.47 3.68
N LYS A 3 31.62 -12.27 3.76
CA LYS A 3 30.73 -12.00 2.60
C LYS A 3 29.76 -10.89 2.93
N LEU A 4 29.51 -10.00 1.97
CA LEU A 4 28.39 -9.08 2.02
C LEU A 4 27.10 -9.85 1.66
N ARG A 5 26.12 -9.86 2.57
CA ARG A 5 24.82 -10.51 2.38
C ARG A 5 23.77 -9.52 1.90
N ARG A 6 23.84 -8.30 2.38
CA ARG A 6 22.89 -7.27 2.06
C ARG A 6 23.56 -5.91 2.07
N PHE A 7 23.21 -5.08 1.10
CA PHE A 7 23.49 -3.65 1.08
C PHE A 7 22.28 -2.93 0.51
N ALA A 8 21.70 -2.01 1.27
CA ALA A 8 20.44 -1.35 0.92
C ALA A 8 20.48 0.14 1.24
N CYS A 9 19.79 0.93 0.41
CA CYS A 9 19.45 2.33 0.64
C CYS A 9 17.94 2.40 0.95
N GLU A 10 17.56 3.05 2.05
CA GLU A 10 16.17 3.12 2.54
C GLU A 10 15.46 1.75 2.53
N GLY A 11 16.20 0.68 2.84
CA GLY A 11 15.70 -0.70 2.90
C GLY A 11 15.63 -1.42 1.55
N LEU A 12 15.95 -0.79 0.43
CA LEU A 12 15.97 -1.39 -0.91
C LEU A 12 17.38 -1.69 -1.41
N GLU A 13 17.56 -2.89 -1.94
CA GLU A 13 18.82 -3.36 -2.53
C GLU A 13 18.96 -2.96 -4.01
N THR A 14 17.84 -2.66 -4.66
CA THR A 14 17.77 -2.22 -6.05
C THR A 14 16.61 -1.25 -6.25
N GLY A 15 16.68 -0.39 -7.27
CA GLY A 15 15.56 0.48 -7.68
C GLY A 15 15.14 1.50 -6.63
N CYS A 16 16.00 1.87 -5.70
CA CYS A 16 15.70 2.84 -4.68
C CYS A 16 15.63 4.25 -5.31
N VAL A 17 14.46 4.87 -5.20
CA VAL A 17 14.26 6.30 -5.41
C VAL A 17 13.83 6.90 -4.08
N THR A 18 14.49 7.99 -3.64
CA THR A 18 14.22 8.58 -2.33
C THR A 18 14.22 10.10 -2.34
N ASP A 19 13.32 10.68 -1.56
CA ASP A 19 13.32 12.11 -1.23
C ASP A 19 13.99 12.40 0.13
N GLU A 20 14.58 11.39 0.76
CA GLU A 20 15.37 11.60 1.95
C GLU A 20 16.67 12.34 1.62
N ALA A 21 16.79 13.58 2.12
CA ALA A 21 18.01 14.39 1.91
C ALA A 21 19.25 13.73 2.56
N ARG A 22 19.02 12.89 3.55
CA ARG A 22 20.01 12.11 4.27
C ARG A 22 19.62 10.63 4.26
N PRO A 23 19.73 9.94 3.11
CA PRO A 23 19.28 8.56 2.98
C PRO A 23 20.04 7.65 3.93
N ARG A 24 19.36 6.59 4.35
CA ARG A 24 19.83 5.60 5.30
C ARG A 24 20.36 4.39 4.54
N PHE A 25 21.57 4.00 4.87
CA PHE A 25 22.21 2.80 4.33
C PHE A 25 22.27 1.72 5.40
N SER A 26 21.90 0.51 5.04
CA SER A 26 22.03 -0.68 5.87
C SER A 26 22.81 -1.77 5.16
N PHE A 27 23.60 -2.53 5.92
CA PHE A 27 24.44 -3.59 5.37
C PHE A 27 24.56 -4.75 6.36
N VAL A 28 24.62 -5.96 5.83
CA VAL A 28 24.79 -7.19 6.59
C VAL A 28 25.97 -7.97 6.03
N PHE A 29 26.95 -8.25 6.87
CA PHE A 29 28.08 -9.12 6.55
C PHE A 29 27.94 -10.45 7.28
N GLU A 30 28.36 -11.52 6.66
CA GLU A 30 28.39 -12.87 7.21
C GLU A 30 29.81 -13.43 7.11
N SER A 31 30.24 -14.12 8.15
CA SER A 31 31.49 -14.88 8.16
C SER A 31 31.21 -16.36 8.39
N GLY A 32 31.90 -17.25 7.65
CA GLY A 32 31.87 -18.68 7.92
C GLY A 32 32.64 -19.07 9.21
N ARG A 33 33.24 -18.11 9.90
CA ARG A 33 34.01 -18.32 11.13
C ARG A 33 33.14 -17.96 12.35
N GLN A 34 32.97 -18.90 13.26
CA GLN A 34 32.24 -18.64 14.50
C GLN A 34 32.99 -17.60 15.36
N GLY A 35 32.25 -16.63 15.92
CA GLY A 35 32.80 -15.58 16.77
C GLY A 35 33.55 -14.49 16.00
N ALA A 36 33.48 -14.47 14.66
CA ALA A 36 34.04 -13.38 13.87
C ALA A 36 33.38 -12.03 14.24
N SER A 37 34.18 -10.97 14.25
CA SER A 37 33.70 -9.62 14.48
C SER A 37 34.23 -8.67 13.41
N LEU A 38 33.47 -7.65 13.05
CA LEU A 38 33.94 -6.62 12.12
C LEU A 38 34.93 -5.69 12.83
N ARG A 39 36.11 -5.55 12.26
CA ARG A 39 37.14 -4.62 12.71
C ARG A 39 36.89 -3.20 12.21
N GLU A 40 36.51 -3.08 10.95
CA GLU A 40 36.24 -1.80 10.30
C GLU A 40 35.18 -1.98 9.21
N VAL A 41 34.28 -1.03 9.09
CA VAL A 41 33.37 -0.86 7.96
C VAL A 41 33.51 0.54 7.44
N THR A 42 33.69 0.70 6.12
CA THR A 42 33.72 1.97 5.42
C THR A 42 32.53 2.05 4.46
N LEU A 43 31.77 3.14 4.53
CA LEU A 43 30.71 3.47 3.56
C LEU A 43 31.09 4.74 2.83
N GLU A 44 31.07 4.71 1.51
CA GLU A 44 31.39 5.83 0.63
C GLU A 44 30.18 6.19 -0.23
N VAL A 45 29.77 7.46 -0.23
CA VAL A 45 28.66 7.99 -1.04
C VAL A 45 28.99 9.42 -1.45
N ASN A 46 28.97 9.74 -2.74
CA ASN A 46 29.12 11.10 -3.26
C ASN A 46 30.29 11.87 -2.61
N GLY A 47 31.46 11.23 -2.48
CA GLY A 47 32.67 11.84 -1.88
C GLY A 47 32.68 11.90 -0.34
N TRP A 48 31.57 11.55 0.31
CA TRP A 48 31.49 11.40 1.76
C TRP A 48 31.90 9.99 2.17
N THR A 49 32.60 9.88 3.30
CA THR A 49 33.04 8.61 3.85
C THR A 49 32.65 8.51 5.32
N TRP A 50 31.97 7.43 5.67
CA TRP A 50 31.75 7.04 7.04
C TRP A 50 32.61 5.83 7.41
N ARG A 51 33.09 5.76 8.65
CA ARG A 51 33.84 4.62 9.21
C ARG A 51 33.32 4.23 10.58
N GLY A 52 33.25 2.92 10.84
CA GLY A 52 32.79 2.36 12.10
C GLY A 52 33.00 0.86 12.20
N THR A 53 32.56 0.25 13.29
CA THR A 53 32.75 -1.19 13.55
C THR A 53 31.44 -1.98 13.54
N GLY A 54 30.31 -1.33 13.35
CA GLY A 54 29.00 -1.97 13.25
C GLY A 54 27.87 -1.08 13.74
N ARG A 55 26.94 -0.80 12.86
CA ARG A 55 25.64 -0.19 13.14
C ARG A 55 24.61 -0.91 12.27
N ALA A 56 23.38 -0.96 12.74
CA ALA A 56 22.26 -1.50 11.95
C ALA A 56 22.03 -0.64 10.70
N SER A 57 22.23 0.68 10.83
CA SER A 57 22.09 1.62 9.73
C SER A 57 23.01 2.82 9.89
N VAL A 58 23.35 3.48 8.77
CA VAL A 58 24.17 4.69 8.70
C VAL A 58 23.42 5.72 7.87
N ARG A 59 23.15 6.90 8.44
CA ARG A 59 22.60 8.03 7.68
C ARG A 59 23.71 8.77 6.95
N TYR A 60 23.45 9.10 5.70
CA TYR A 60 24.29 9.98 4.91
C TYR A 60 24.38 11.37 5.58
N ASP A 61 25.60 11.89 5.70
CA ASP A 61 25.88 13.21 6.28
C ASP A 61 26.93 13.98 5.45
N GLY A 62 26.91 13.79 4.13
CA GLY A 62 27.76 14.47 3.17
C GLY A 62 27.15 15.74 2.59
N ALA A 63 27.69 16.19 1.46
CA ALA A 63 27.15 17.32 0.72
C ALA A 63 25.70 17.05 0.28
N PRO A 64 24.84 18.09 0.18
CA PRO A 64 23.47 17.92 -0.29
C PRO A 64 23.40 17.15 -1.61
N LEU A 65 22.47 16.20 -1.68
CA LEU A 65 22.19 15.46 -2.91
C LEU A 65 21.36 16.33 -3.87
N ALA A 66 21.61 16.23 -5.17
CA ALA A 66 20.83 16.91 -6.18
C ALA A 66 19.54 16.12 -6.51
N PRO A 67 18.42 16.76 -6.90
CA PRO A 67 17.22 16.06 -7.31
C PRO A 67 17.40 15.30 -8.62
N CYS A 68 16.57 14.27 -8.83
CA CYS A 68 16.52 13.46 -10.05
C CYS A 68 17.89 12.90 -10.49
N THR A 69 18.76 12.60 -9.53
CA THR A 69 20.17 12.24 -9.80
C THR A 69 20.45 10.82 -9.31
N THR A 70 21.18 10.07 -10.14
CA THR A 70 21.66 8.74 -9.79
C THR A 70 22.98 8.83 -9.04
N TYR A 71 23.08 8.10 -7.94
CA TYR A 71 24.26 8.01 -7.09
C TYR A 71 24.70 6.57 -6.91
N GLN A 72 25.99 6.38 -6.68
CA GLN A 72 26.55 5.10 -6.29
C GLN A 72 27.06 5.17 -4.85
N ALA A 73 26.70 4.16 -4.06
CA ALA A 73 27.24 3.90 -2.75
C ALA A 73 28.15 2.67 -2.78
N ARG A 74 29.23 2.67 -1.99
CA ARG A 74 30.13 1.53 -1.83
C ARG A 74 30.31 1.24 -0.35
N VAL A 75 30.19 -0.03 0.03
CA VAL A 75 30.51 -0.50 1.37
C VAL A 75 31.66 -1.49 1.31
N CYS A 76 32.62 -1.36 2.24
CA CYS A 76 33.72 -2.31 2.43
C CYS A 76 33.84 -2.61 3.91
N ALA A 77 34.04 -3.88 4.25
CA ALA A 77 34.28 -4.30 5.63
C ALA A 77 35.49 -5.21 5.72
N THR A 78 36.18 -5.15 6.87
CA THR A 78 37.29 -6.05 7.23
C THR A 78 37.01 -6.63 8.61
N ASP A 79 37.16 -7.93 8.75
CA ASP A 79 36.98 -8.62 10.03
C ASP A 79 38.27 -8.66 10.89
N ASP A 80 38.16 -9.24 12.08
CA ASP A 80 39.25 -9.39 13.05
C ASP A 80 40.35 -10.38 12.60
N ALA A 81 40.10 -11.18 11.56
CA ALA A 81 41.09 -12.03 10.92
C ALA A 81 41.75 -11.39 9.68
N GLY A 82 41.31 -10.17 9.29
CA GLY A 82 41.83 -9.46 8.12
C GLY A 82 41.16 -9.87 6.81
N GLU A 83 40.09 -10.67 6.85
CA GLU A 83 39.28 -10.95 5.65
C GLU A 83 38.40 -9.75 5.30
N SER A 84 38.29 -9.42 4.00
CA SER A 84 37.52 -8.28 3.54
C SER A 84 36.42 -8.69 2.57
N ALA A 85 35.32 -7.93 2.59
CA ALA A 85 34.24 -8.02 1.62
C ALA A 85 33.72 -6.61 1.27
N GLU A 86 33.26 -6.43 0.03
CA GLU A 86 32.75 -5.16 -0.45
C GLU A 86 31.54 -5.34 -1.36
N GLY A 87 30.83 -4.26 -1.60
CA GLY A 87 29.76 -4.19 -2.58
C GLY A 87 29.39 -2.76 -2.92
N THR A 88 28.67 -2.62 -4.02
CA THR A 88 28.16 -1.34 -4.52
C THR A 88 26.64 -1.40 -4.63
N LEU A 89 26.01 -0.24 -4.50
CA LEU A 89 24.57 -0.03 -4.62
C LEU A 89 24.35 1.25 -5.42
N GLU A 90 23.44 1.19 -6.38
CA GLU A 90 22.94 2.37 -7.08
C GLU A 90 21.60 2.80 -6.49
N PHE A 91 21.42 4.10 -6.29
CA PHE A 91 20.16 4.69 -5.88
C PHE A 91 19.94 6.02 -6.60
N GLU A 92 18.67 6.45 -6.69
CA GLU A 92 18.30 7.73 -7.28
C GLU A 92 17.65 8.62 -6.21
N THR A 93 17.86 9.92 -6.34
CA THR A 93 17.02 10.90 -5.65
C THR A 93 15.78 11.17 -6.48
N GLY A 94 14.64 11.31 -5.79
CA GLY A 94 13.41 11.84 -6.38
C GLY A 94 13.51 13.35 -6.57
N LEU A 95 12.39 14.04 -6.39
CA LEU A 95 12.31 15.49 -6.57
C LEU A 95 12.88 16.28 -5.39
N LEU A 96 13.15 15.64 -4.24
CA LEU A 96 13.66 16.24 -3.00
C LEU A 96 12.87 17.49 -2.55
N GLY A 97 11.55 17.45 -2.70
CA GLY A 97 10.67 18.60 -2.41
C GLY A 97 10.77 19.73 -3.45
N GLY A 98 11.41 19.49 -4.61
CA GLY A 98 11.48 20.41 -5.73
C GLY A 98 10.11 20.61 -6.40
N SER A 99 10.04 21.63 -7.27
CA SER A 99 8.80 21.96 -7.98
C SER A 99 8.50 20.95 -9.07
N TRP A 100 7.23 20.59 -9.18
CA TRP A 100 6.65 19.95 -10.34
C TRP A 100 6.43 21.00 -11.44
N GLU A 101 6.75 20.64 -12.67
CA GLU A 101 6.33 21.44 -13.85
C GLU A 101 4.92 21.07 -14.29
N ALA A 102 4.47 19.88 -13.89
CA ALA A 102 3.10 19.39 -14.10
C ALA A 102 2.09 20.11 -13.22
N GLU A 103 0.84 20.16 -13.69
CA GLU A 103 -0.31 20.68 -12.99
C GLU A 103 -1.30 19.57 -12.65
N TRP A 104 -1.99 19.69 -11.52
CA TRP A 104 -3.10 18.79 -11.22
C TRP A 104 -4.20 18.96 -12.24
N ILE A 105 -4.62 17.86 -12.86
CA ILE A 105 -5.70 17.82 -13.84
C ILE A 105 -6.82 16.88 -13.43
N SER A 106 -8.04 17.20 -13.87
CA SER A 106 -9.25 16.43 -13.67
C SER A 106 -10.23 16.63 -14.83
N ASP A 107 -11.45 16.14 -14.68
CA ASP A 107 -12.54 16.37 -15.64
C ASP A 107 -13.45 17.53 -15.19
N ALA A 108 -13.77 18.45 -16.12
CA ALA A 108 -14.73 19.52 -15.89
C ALA A 108 -16.15 18.97 -15.69
N VAL A 109 -16.47 17.91 -16.41
CA VAL A 109 -17.77 17.24 -16.36
C VAL A 109 -17.57 15.88 -15.72
N TYR A 110 -17.87 15.76 -14.45
CA TYR A 110 -17.85 14.48 -13.75
C TYR A 110 -19.25 14.15 -13.23
N ARG A 111 -19.56 12.85 -13.22
CA ARG A 111 -20.82 12.38 -12.66
C ARG A 111 -20.70 12.32 -11.15
N PHE A 112 -21.56 13.08 -10.48
CA PHE A 112 -21.58 13.11 -9.03
C PHE A 112 -22.50 12.00 -8.53
N ASP A 113 -21.89 10.90 -8.10
CA ASP A 113 -22.62 9.75 -7.60
C ASP A 113 -23.17 9.98 -6.19
N GLU A 114 -24.17 9.20 -5.84
CA GLU A 114 -24.78 9.19 -4.53
C GLU A 114 -23.78 8.80 -3.44
N LYS A 115 -24.14 9.10 -2.19
CA LYS A 115 -23.35 8.70 -1.03
C LYS A 115 -23.14 7.18 -1.01
N GLY A 116 -21.91 6.75 -0.85
CA GLY A 116 -21.53 5.34 -0.79
C GLY A 116 -21.34 4.66 -2.14
N VAL A 117 -21.51 5.37 -3.24
CA VAL A 117 -21.25 4.90 -4.60
C VAL A 117 -19.84 5.33 -5.04
N ALA A 118 -19.11 4.42 -5.68
CA ALA A 118 -17.81 4.73 -6.25
C ALA A 118 -17.97 5.61 -7.51
N PRO A 119 -17.11 6.64 -7.68
CA PRO A 119 -17.12 7.43 -8.91
C PRO A 119 -16.66 6.57 -10.09
N VAL A 120 -17.16 6.91 -11.29
CA VAL A 120 -16.69 6.29 -12.53
C VAL A 120 -15.20 6.58 -12.71
N PRO A 121 -14.36 5.57 -13.03
CA PRO A 121 -12.96 5.81 -13.31
C PRO A 121 -12.77 6.79 -14.48
N MET A 122 -11.86 7.75 -14.31
CA MET A 122 -11.45 8.67 -15.36
C MET A 122 -10.26 8.07 -16.12
N VAL A 123 -10.23 8.25 -17.43
CA VAL A 123 -9.08 7.92 -18.26
C VAL A 123 -8.51 9.20 -18.84
N PHE A 124 -7.23 9.45 -18.59
CA PHE A 124 -6.46 10.56 -19.14
C PHE A 124 -5.55 10.06 -20.25
N ARG A 125 -5.34 10.87 -21.29
CA ARG A 125 -4.35 10.57 -22.33
C ARG A 125 -3.59 11.80 -22.80
N HIS A 126 -2.36 11.57 -23.24
CA HIS A 126 -1.53 12.59 -23.88
C HIS A 126 -0.57 11.95 -24.89
N ALA A 127 -0.58 12.47 -26.12
CA ALA A 127 0.34 12.08 -27.15
C ALA A 127 1.46 13.12 -27.30
N PHE A 128 2.71 12.65 -27.36
CA PHE A 128 3.88 13.53 -27.43
C PHE A 128 4.97 12.96 -28.34
N ALA A 129 5.83 13.83 -28.85
CA ALA A 129 6.99 13.48 -29.64
C ALA A 129 8.29 13.89 -28.95
N LEU A 130 9.36 13.15 -29.21
CA LEU A 130 10.69 13.42 -28.70
C LEU A 130 11.63 13.87 -29.81
N GLY A 131 12.46 14.87 -29.51
CA GLY A 131 13.32 15.53 -30.49
C GLY A 131 14.74 14.96 -30.65
N GLY A 132 15.09 13.91 -29.87
CA GLY A 132 16.46 13.41 -29.86
C GLY A 132 16.57 11.97 -29.35
N THR A 133 17.83 11.48 -29.30
CA THR A 133 18.14 10.17 -28.72
C THR A 133 18.05 10.23 -27.21
N VAL A 134 17.14 9.47 -26.61
CA VAL A 134 16.93 9.40 -25.16
C VAL A 134 18.11 8.69 -24.51
N ARG A 135 18.71 9.31 -23.50
CA ARG A 135 19.71 8.72 -22.62
C ARG A 135 19.07 8.12 -21.38
N ARG A 136 18.12 8.85 -20.80
CA ARG A 136 17.39 8.45 -19.59
C ARG A 136 16.02 9.10 -19.58
N ALA A 137 15.01 8.36 -19.17
CA ALA A 137 13.68 8.92 -18.98
C ALA A 137 12.97 8.33 -17.75
N ARG A 138 12.29 9.19 -16.99
CA ARG A 138 11.53 8.83 -15.80
C ARG A 138 10.14 9.43 -15.86
N VAL A 139 9.14 8.62 -15.50
CA VAL A 139 7.79 9.10 -15.18
C VAL A 139 7.69 9.27 -13.67
N TYR A 140 7.32 10.45 -13.21
CA TYR A 140 6.91 10.76 -11.85
C TYR A 140 5.41 10.92 -11.86
N ALA A 141 4.68 10.17 -11.03
CA ALA A 141 3.23 10.19 -11.06
C ALA A 141 2.61 10.02 -9.67
N THR A 142 1.51 10.73 -9.45
CA THR A 142 0.63 10.59 -8.29
C THR A 142 -0.81 10.93 -8.67
N ALA A 143 -1.76 10.56 -7.81
CA ALA A 143 -3.18 10.86 -8.04
C ALA A 143 -3.93 11.09 -6.72
N LEU A 144 -5.01 11.85 -6.76
CA LEU A 144 -6.09 11.72 -5.78
C LEU A 144 -7.08 10.66 -6.29
N GLY A 145 -6.85 9.44 -5.85
CA GLY A 145 -7.45 8.21 -6.33
C GLY A 145 -6.40 7.10 -6.33
N ILE A 146 -6.66 6.03 -7.07
CA ILE A 146 -5.67 5.01 -7.43
C ILE A 146 -5.54 4.96 -8.94
N TYR A 147 -4.32 4.74 -9.44
CA TYR A 147 -4.07 4.84 -10.87
C TYR A 147 -3.31 3.64 -11.45
N ASP A 148 -3.49 3.43 -12.76
CA ASP A 148 -2.72 2.51 -13.58
C ASP A 148 -2.29 3.22 -14.86
N ILE A 149 -1.00 3.12 -15.23
CA ILE A 149 -0.40 3.83 -16.37
C ILE A 149 -0.09 2.84 -17.48
N SER A 150 -0.38 3.22 -18.73
CA SER A 150 0.21 2.61 -19.91
C SER A 150 0.94 3.63 -20.78
N LEU A 151 2.05 3.20 -21.38
CA LEU A 151 2.86 3.96 -22.33
C LEU A 151 2.95 3.13 -23.61
N ASN A 152 2.52 3.69 -24.74
CA ASN A 152 2.51 3.01 -26.04
C ASN A 152 1.76 1.67 -26.01
N GLY A 153 0.63 1.62 -25.28
CA GLY A 153 -0.19 0.42 -25.10
C GLY A 153 0.39 -0.63 -24.14
N GLN A 154 1.55 -0.37 -23.55
CA GLN A 154 2.17 -1.28 -22.58
C GLN A 154 2.08 -0.69 -21.16
N ARG A 155 1.64 -1.51 -20.20
CA ARG A 155 1.55 -1.11 -18.80
C ARG A 155 2.91 -0.71 -18.24
N VAL A 156 2.95 0.38 -17.45
CA VAL A 156 4.13 0.90 -16.78
C VAL A 156 4.13 0.48 -15.30
N GLY A 157 5.14 -0.29 -14.92
CA GLY A 157 5.30 -0.78 -13.55
C GLY A 157 4.37 -1.95 -13.20
N GLU A 158 4.56 -2.51 -12.01
CA GLU A 158 3.84 -3.70 -11.53
C GLU A 158 2.97 -3.43 -10.30
N ARG A 159 3.01 -2.19 -9.79
CA ARG A 159 2.29 -1.81 -8.58
C ARG A 159 0.79 -1.87 -8.76
N TYR A 160 0.11 -2.24 -7.68
CA TYR A 160 -1.32 -2.07 -7.51
C TYR A 160 -1.59 -0.89 -6.59
N PHE A 161 -2.67 -0.18 -6.80
CA PHE A 161 -3.21 0.87 -5.93
C PHE A 161 -2.26 2.06 -5.69
N ALA A 162 -1.35 2.34 -6.63
CA ALA A 162 -0.59 3.58 -6.58
C ALA A 162 -1.55 4.80 -6.53
N PRO A 163 -1.23 5.85 -5.78
CA PRO A 163 0.01 6.16 -5.08
C PRO A 163 0.14 5.55 -3.68
N GLY A 164 -0.82 4.74 -3.24
CA GLY A 164 -0.87 4.16 -1.91
C GLY A 164 -1.73 4.97 -0.93
N PHE A 165 -1.91 4.43 0.27
CA PHE A 165 -2.74 5.02 1.32
C PHE A 165 -1.88 5.70 2.39
N THR A 166 -1.94 7.02 2.44
CA THR A 166 -1.31 7.88 3.43
C THR A 166 -2.32 8.87 3.99
N SER A 167 -1.95 9.61 5.00
CA SER A 167 -2.73 10.75 5.48
C SER A 167 -2.68 11.89 4.47
N TYR A 168 -3.53 11.83 3.44
CA TYR A 168 -3.53 12.73 2.26
C TYR A 168 -3.67 14.22 2.60
N GLY A 169 -4.10 14.56 3.82
CA GLY A 169 -4.05 15.93 4.30
C GLY A 169 -2.63 16.41 4.64
N SER A 170 -1.69 15.49 4.82
CA SER A 170 -0.31 15.77 5.24
C SER A 170 0.72 15.30 4.22
N THR A 171 0.53 14.09 3.67
CA THR A 171 1.51 13.45 2.79
C THR A 171 0.81 12.68 1.68
N LEU A 172 1.31 12.82 0.46
CA LEU A 172 0.91 12.03 -0.69
C LEU A 172 2.16 11.52 -1.39
N GLN A 173 2.23 10.19 -1.58
CA GLN A 173 3.37 9.59 -2.28
C GLN A 173 3.26 9.81 -3.79
N TYR A 174 4.39 9.90 -4.46
CA TYR A 174 4.49 9.74 -5.91
C TYR A 174 5.40 8.56 -6.24
N GLN A 175 5.10 7.88 -7.34
CA GLN A 175 5.92 6.81 -7.87
C GLN A 175 6.85 7.31 -8.96
N THR A 176 7.99 6.65 -9.08
CA THR A 176 8.96 6.90 -10.16
C THR A 176 9.10 5.62 -10.99
N TYR A 177 8.99 5.76 -12.30
CA TYR A 177 9.10 4.65 -13.24
C TYR A 177 10.18 4.93 -14.28
N ASP A 178 11.07 3.96 -14.48
CA ASP A 178 12.00 3.98 -15.61
C ASP A 178 11.27 3.62 -16.90
N VAL A 179 11.28 4.53 -17.86
CA VAL A 179 10.64 4.34 -19.17
C VAL A 179 11.64 4.55 -20.32
N THR A 180 12.93 4.57 -20.01
CA THR A 180 14.01 4.87 -20.98
C THR A 180 13.89 4.02 -22.24
N ASP A 181 13.75 2.70 -22.09
CA ASP A 181 13.71 1.75 -23.22
C ASP A 181 12.32 1.57 -23.84
N ARG A 182 11.32 2.34 -23.35
CA ARG A 182 9.92 2.23 -23.81
C ARG A 182 9.48 3.38 -24.68
N LEU A 183 10.32 4.41 -24.82
CA LEU A 183 10.03 5.61 -25.58
C LEU A 183 10.48 5.46 -27.05
N GLY A 184 9.58 5.86 -27.95
CA GLY A 184 9.84 6.01 -29.39
C GLY A 184 9.91 7.48 -29.80
N ALA A 185 9.94 7.75 -31.11
CA ALA A 185 9.85 9.12 -31.64
C ALA A 185 8.47 9.75 -31.36
N SER A 186 7.41 8.96 -31.39
CA SER A 186 6.03 9.34 -31.02
C SER A 186 5.56 8.43 -29.92
N ASN A 187 4.90 8.98 -28.91
CA ASN A 187 4.49 8.25 -27.72
C ASN A 187 3.08 8.65 -27.31
N GLU A 188 2.39 7.75 -26.62
CA GLU A 188 1.11 8.01 -25.99
C GLU A 188 1.10 7.47 -24.55
N LEU A 189 0.77 8.33 -23.62
CA LEU A 189 0.46 7.98 -22.24
C LEU A 189 -1.06 7.86 -22.08
N VAL A 190 -1.50 6.78 -21.43
CA VAL A 190 -2.89 6.57 -21.01
C VAL A 190 -2.89 6.22 -19.54
N VAL A 191 -3.66 6.95 -18.73
CA VAL A 191 -3.72 6.75 -17.28
C VAL A 191 -5.17 6.60 -16.84
N ALA A 192 -5.50 5.44 -16.30
CA ALA A 192 -6.79 5.22 -15.64
C ALA A 192 -6.69 5.61 -14.17
N VAL A 193 -7.65 6.40 -13.66
CA VAL A 193 -7.71 6.83 -12.27
C VAL A 193 -9.08 6.49 -11.70
N ALA A 194 -9.11 5.59 -10.70
CA ALA A 194 -10.31 5.25 -9.93
C ALA A 194 -10.33 6.00 -8.59
N GLY A 195 -11.48 5.99 -7.91
CA GLY A 195 -11.67 6.75 -6.67
C GLY A 195 -10.75 6.34 -5.52
N GLY A 196 -10.43 5.05 -5.40
CA GLY A 196 -9.55 4.52 -4.35
C GLY A 196 -9.91 5.00 -2.95
N TRP A 197 -8.89 5.26 -2.12
CA TRP A 197 -9.08 5.78 -0.76
C TRP A 197 -9.40 7.28 -0.70
N ALA A 198 -9.03 8.06 -1.71
CA ALA A 198 -9.20 9.52 -1.69
C ALA A 198 -10.62 9.97 -2.01
N VAL A 199 -11.28 9.31 -2.95
CA VAL A 199 -12.57 9.72 -3.52
C VAL A 199 -13.62 8.60 -3.42
N GLY A 200 -13.21 7.34 -3.49
CA GLY A 200 -14.10 6.17 -3.39
C GLY A 200 -14.76 6.03 -2.02
N PRO A 201 -15.82 5.21 -1.92
CA PRO A 201 -16.43 4.89 -0.63
C PRO A 201 -15.47 4.07 0.22
N PHE A 202 -15.30 4.48 1.47
CA PHE A 202 -14.39 3.80 2.39
C PHE A 202 -14.98 3.72 3.80
N SER A 203 -14.46 2.79 4.62
CA SER A 203 -14.98 2.37 5.91
C SER A 203 -16.41 1.80 5.86
N TYR A 204 -16.87 1.22 6.95
CA TYR A 204 -18.25 0.71 7.06
C TYR A 204 -19.33 1.80 7.03
N THR A 205 -18.95 3.07 7.09
CA THR A 205 -19.86 4.20 6.81
C THR A 205 -20.03 4.46 5.32
N ARG A 206 -19.21 3.84 4.48
CA ARG A 206 -19.14 4.03 3.02
C ARG A 206 -19.06 5.50 2.62
N LYS A 207 -18.40 6.31 3.45
CA LYS A 207 -18.20 7.72 3.16
C LYS A 207 -17.24 7.86 1.98
N ASN A 208 -17.66 8.55 0.96
CA ASN A 208 -16.85 8.86 -0.21
C ASN A 208 -16.47 10.36 -0.24
N ARG A 209 -15.57 10.74 -1.15
CA ARG A 209 -15.12 12.13 -1.36
C ARG A 209 -14.58 12.78 -0.08
N VAL A 210 -13.84 12.01 0.70
CA VAL A 210 -13.31 12.49 1.98
C VAL A 210 -12.18 13.49 1.75
N THR A 211 -11.29 13.20 0.81
CA THR A 211 -10.11 14.04 0.52
C THR A 211 -10.35 15.00 -0.63
N ALA A 212 -11.03 14.56 -1.68
CA ALA A 212 -11.31 15.34 -2.88
C ALA A 212 -12.72 15.05 -3.40
N ASP A 213 -13.28 16.00 -4.17
CA ASP A 213 -14.61 15.84 -4.76
C ASP A 213 -14.59 14.88 -5.95
N ARG A 214 -13.47 14.81 -6.65
CA ARG A 214 -13.25 14.01 -7.86
C ARG A 214 -11.82 13.48 -7.91
N GLN A 215 -11.57 12.51 -8.79
CA GLN A 215 -10.23 12.03 -9.07
C GLN A 215 -9.39 13.15 -9.71
N ALA A 216 -8.10 13.15 -9.44
CA ALA A 216 -7.14 14.06 -10.06
C ALA A 216 -5.82 13.37 -10.32
N LEU A 217 -5.14 13.75 -11.38
CA LEU A 217 -3.84 13.22 -11.80
C LEU A 217 -2.79 14.33 -11.80
N LEU A 218 -1.59 14.00 -11.32
CA LEU A 218 -0.38 14.78 -11.47
C LEU A 218 0.72 13.85 -12.00
N LEU A 219 1.24 14.13 -13.19
CA LEU A 219 2.26 13.31 -13.82
C LEU A 219 3.21 14.17 -14.63
N GLU A 220 4.50 13.86 -14.56
CA GLU A 220 5.49 14.41 -15.49
C GLU A 220 6.46 13.35 -15.98
N VAL A 221 6.89 13.49 -17.23
CA VAL A 221 7.97 12.72 -17.84
C VAL A 221 9.18 13.61 -17.94
N ARG A 222 10.28 13.22 -17.30
CA ARG A 222 11.58 13.88 -17.42
C ARG A 222 12.48 13.07 -18.33
N VAL A 223 12.93 13.69 -19.42
CA VAL A 223 13.78 13.06 -20.45
C VAL A 223 15.11 13.77 -20.48
N GLU A 224 16.18 13.00 -20.44
CA GLU A 224 17.55 13.43 -20.67
C GLU A 224 18.00 12.87 -22.02
N TYR A 225 18.47 13.74 -22.91
CA TYR A 225 18.95 13.35 -24.22
C TYR A 225 20.46 13.06 -24.21
N ALA A 226 20.93 12.34 -25.25
CA ALA A 226 22.34 11.98 -25.41
C ALA A 226 23.27 13.21 -25.58
N ASP A 227 22.76 14.35 -26.04
CA ASP A 227 23.47 15.61 -26.16
C ASP A 227 23.55 16.41 -24.85
N GLY A 228 22.94 15.89 -23.77
CA GLY A 228 22.89 16.52 -22.45
C GLY A 228 21.74 17.50 -22.25
N SER A 229 20.91 17.75 -23.26
CA SER A 229 19.67 18.54 -23.10
C SER A 229 18.61 17.76 -22.33
N THR A 230 17.65 18.47 -21.74
CA THR A 230 16.53 17.90 -20.97
C THR A 230 15.21 18.42 -21.48
N GLN A 231 14.17 17.60 -21.33
CA GLN A 231 12.78 17.97 -21.61
C GLN A 231 11.89 17.47 -20.48
N VAL A 232 10.94 18.28 -20.05
CA VAL A 232 9.89 17.89 -19.11
C VAL A 232 8.55 18.01 -19.81
N LEU A 233 7.72 16.97 -19.70
CA LEU A 233 6.37 16.89 -20.25
C LEU A 233 5.45 16.59 -19.08
N GLY A 234 4.66 17.57 -18.65
CA GLY A 234 3.78 17.46 -17.49
C GLY A 234 2.31 17.36 -17.85
N THR A 235 1.49 16.95 -16.90
CA THR A 235 0.03 17.11 -16.99
C THR A 235 -0.33 18.59 -17.08
N GLY A 236 -1.28 18.92 -17.95
CA GLY A 236 -1.75 20.26 -18.22
C GLY A 236 -3.03 20.25 -19.07
N GLU A 237 -3.45 21.44 -19.56
CA GLU A 237 -4.68 21.60 -20.34
C GLU A 237 -4.62 20.95 -21.74
N ASP A 238 -3.45 20.57 -22.21
CA ASP A 238 -3.21 19.82 -23.45
C ASP A 238 -3.50 18.32 -23.34
N TRP A 239 -3.76 17.83 -22.14
CA TRP A 239 -4.22 16.47 -21.89
C TRP A 239 -5.72 16.34 -22.19
N GLN A 240 -6.13 15.12 -22.48
CA GLN A 240 -7.53 14.76 -22.68
C GLN A 240 -8.01 13.82 -21.60
N VAL A 241 -9.28 13.90 -21.26
CA VAL A 241 -9.94 13.06 -20.26
C VAL A 241 -11.27 12.51 -20.75
N THR A 242 -11.66 11.33 -20.29
CA THR A 242 -12.98 10.73 -20.53
C THR A 242 -13.40 9.84 -19.36
N GLU A 243 -14.71 9.71 -19.12
CA GLU A 243 -15.32 8.68 -18.27
C GLU A 243 -15.86 7.48 -19.07
N ASP A 244 -15.67 7.48 -20.40
CA ASP A 244 -16.16 6.43 -21.28
C ASP A 244 -15.13 5.32 -21.50
N GLY A 245 -14.27 5.05 -20.50
CA GLY A 245 -13.31 3.96 -20.51
C GLY A 245 -13.96 2.58 -20.29
N PRO A 246 -13.23 1.47 -20.56
CA PRO A 246 -13.74 0.10 -20.39
C PRO A 246 -14.03 -0.27 -18.93
N CYS A 247 -13.31 0.28 -17.96
CA CYS A 247 -13.63 0.14 -16.53
C CYS A 247 -14.81 1.06 -16.20
N ARG A 248 -15.98 0.49 -15.99
CA ARG A 248 -17.23 1.22 -15.74
C ARG A 248 -17.49 1.50 -14.27
N MET A 249 -16.88 0.73 -13.38
CA MET A 249 -16.95 0.90 -11.94
C MET A 249 -15.73 0.23 -11.30
N ALA A 250 -15.12 0.89 -10.32
CA ALA A 250 -14.09 0.30 -9.48
C ALA A 250 -14.26 0.76 -8.02
N CYS A 251 -14.37 -0.20 -7.11
CA CYS A 251 -14.55 0.03 -5.69
C CYS A 251 -13.86 -1.09 -4.90
N PHE A 252 -13.14 -0.75 -3.86
CA PHE A 252 -12.50 -1.76 -3.02
C PHE A 252 -13.50 -2.77 -2.43
N TYR A 253 -14.72 -2.34 -2.13
CA TYR A 253 -15.74 -3.21 -1.51
C TYR A 253 -16.66 -3.88 -2.51
N ASP A 254 -17.09 -3.13 -3.54
CA ASP A 254 -18.08 -3.63 -4.49
C ASP A 254 -17.43 -4.43 -5.63
N GLY A 255 -16.17 -4.13 -5.94
CA GLY A 255 -15.43 -4.83 -6.96
C GLY A 255 -15.14 -3.98 -8.18
N GLU A 256 -15.19 -4.61 -9.36
CA GLU A 256 -14.91 -3.94 -10.64
C GLU A 256 -15.92 -4.40 -11.69
N THR A 257 -16.39 -3.45 -12.50
CA THR A 257 -17.17 -3.73 -13.71
C THR A 257 -16.37 -3.28 -14.91
N TYR A 258 -16.08 -4.22 -15.80
CA TYR A 258 -15.30 -3.98 -17.00
C TYR A 258 -16.06 -4.43 -18.25
N ASP A 259 -16.16 -3.55 -19.24
CA ASP A 259 -16.78 -3.86 -20.54
C ASP A 259 -15.70 -3.90 -21.63
N ALA A 260 -15.30 -5.11 -22.03
CA ALA A 260 -14.25 -5.33 -23.01
C ALA A 260 -14.62 -4.90 -24.44
N ARG A 261 -15.87 -4.56 -24.70
CA ARG A 261 -16.35 -4.03 -25.98
C ARG A 261 -16.02 -2.55 -26.16
N VAL A 262 -15.78 -1.85 -25.04
CA VAL A 262 -15.48 -0.42 -25.05
C VAL A 262 -14.05 -0.19 -25.53
N SER A 263 -13.90 0.56 -26.63
CA SER A 263 -12.61 1.02 -27.14
C SER A 263 -12.44 2.52 -26.83
N LEU A 264 -11.26 2.86 -26.33
CA LEU A 264 -10.88 4.27 -26.12
C LEU A 264 -10.79 5.06 -27.42
N ASP A 265 -10.67 4.42 -28.59
CA ASP A 265 -10.67 5.09 -29.89
C ASP A 265 -12.01 5.79 -30.17
N ASN A 266 -13.09 5.23 -29.63
CA ASN A 266 -14.46 5.74 -29.83
C ASN A 266 -14.97 6.55 -28.63
N ALA A 267 -14.15 6.77 -27.60
CA ALA A 267 -14.55 7.49 -26.38
C ALA A 267 -14.76 8.98 -26.66
N ALA A 268 -15.67 9.60 -25.93
CA ALA A 268 -15.91 11.03 -25.98
C ALA A 268 -14.83 11.77 -25.17
N TRP A 269 -13.72 12.06 -25.80
CA TRP A 269 -12.62 12.80 -25.22
C TRP A 269 -12.91 14.30 -25.14
N ARG A 270 -12.49 14.92 -24.06
CA ARG A 270 -12.54 16.38 -23.86
C ARG A 270 -11.24 16.87 -23.23
N PRO A 271 -10.89 18.17 -23.37
CA PRO A 271 -9.73 18.72 -22.69
C PRO A 271 -9.81 18.49 -21.18
N ALA A 272 -8.71 18.07 -20.57
CA ALA A 272 -8.59 18.05 -19.12
C ALA A 272 -8.63 19.48 -18.58
N MET A 273 -9.14 19.64 -17.36
CA MET A 273 -9.12 20.93 -16.68
C MET A 273 -8.09 20.91 -15.55
N ARG A 274 -7.52 22.07 -15.28
CA ARG A 274 -6.72 22.29 -14.09
C ARG A 274 -7.57 22.09 -12.83
N GLU A 275 -7.09 21.31 -11.89
CA GLU A 275 -7.75 21.04 -10.62
C GLU A 275 -7.06 21.77 -9.47
N THR A 276 -7.87 22.38 -8.60
CA THR A 276 -7.37 22.97 -7.36
C THR A 276 -7.73 22.05 -6.20
N LEU A 277 -6.71 21.46 -5.59
CA LEU A 277 -6.91 20.51 -4.50
C LEU A 277 -7.46 21.19 -3.24
N ARG A 278 -8.34 20.49 -2.52
CA ARG A 278 -8.80 20.90 -1.18
C ARG A 278 -7.76 20.68 -0.10
N VAL A 279 -6.76 19.84 -0.36
CA VAL A 279 -5.66 19.52 0.54
C VAL A 279 -4.34 19.92 -0.12
N SER A 280 -3.32 20.18 0.69
CA SER A 280 -1.98 20.53 0.23
C SER A 280 -0.95 19.61 0.87
N PRO A 281 -0.95 18.31 0.53
CA PRO A 281 0.01 17.37 1.08
C PRO A 281 1.43 17.66 0.60
N ALA A 282 2.43 17.33 1.41
CA ALA A 282 3.79 17.18 0.93
C ALA A 282 3.84 16.00 -0.05
N LEU A 283 4.32 16.23 -1.26
CA LEU A 283 4.58 15.18 -2.24
C LEU A 283 5.95 14.56 -1.94
N VAL A 284 5.98 13.25 -1.72
CA VAL A 284 7.21 12.52 -1.36
C VAL A 284 7.37 11.29 -2.24
N ALA A 285 8.61 10.95 -2.58
CA ALA A 285 8.89 9.69 -3.25
C ALA A 285 8.38 8.51 -2.42
N GLU A 286 7.89 7.47 -3.08
CA GLU A 286 7.37 6.26 -2.43
C GLU A 286 8.40 5.67 -1.45
N ASP A 287 8.07 5.69 -0.18
CA ASP A 287 8.89 5.18 0.92
C ASP A 287 8.30 3.96 1.64
N GLY A 288 7.10 3.52 1.20
CA GLY A 288 6.44 2.29 1.64
C GLY A 288 6.84 1.05 0.83
N ALA A 289 6.29 -0.10 1.20
CA ALA A 289 6.37 -1.33 0.43
C ALA A 289 5.21 -1.36 -0.58
N PRO A 290 5.47 -1.38 -1.91
CA PRO A 290 4.42 -1.35 -2.91
C PRO A 290 3.57 -2.62 -2.87
N VAL A 291 2.27 -2.50 -3.11
CA VAL A 291 1.41 -3.68 -3.31
C VAL A 291 1.70 -4.27 -4.69
N ARG A 292 1.95 -5.58 -4.75
CA ARG A 292 2.21 -6.33 -5.98
C ARG A 292 1.42 -7.63 -6.03
N ALA A 293 1.35 -8.22 -7.21
CA ALA A 293 0.95 -9.61 -7.37
C ALA A 293 2.17 -10.51 -7.08
N HIS A 294 1.94 -11.54 -6.31
CA HIS A 294 3.00 -12.49 -5.90
C HIS A 294 2.68 -13.91 -6.37
N GLU A 295 1.89 -14.67 -5.62
CA GLU A 295 1.56 -16.04 -6.02
C GLU A 295 0.41 -16.08 -7.01
N VAL A 296 0.57 -16.95 -8.03
CA VAL A 296 -0.56 -17.36 -8.89
C VAL A 296 -1.24 -18.55 -8.20
N MET A 297 -2.48 -18.34 -7.77
CA MET A 297 -3.29 -19.34 -7.10
C MET A 297 -4.14 -20.08 -8.12
N SER A 298 -3.99 -21.40 -8.17
CA SER A 298 -4.86 -22.27 -8.96
C SER A 298 -5.94 -22.91 -8.08
N PRO A 299 -7.19 -23.03 -8.54
CA PRO A 299 -8.21 -23.72 -7.76
C PRO A 299 -7.88 -25.20 -7.59
N VAL A 300 -8.14 -25.74 -6.39
CA VAL A 300 -7.96 -27.17 -6.07
C VAL A 300 -9.20 -27.98 -6.45
N SER A 301 -10.35 -27.32 -6.63
CA SER A 301 -11.59 -27.95 -7.12
C SER A 301 -12.51 -26.93 -7.77
N CYS A 302 -13.40 -27.45 -8.63
CA CYS A 302 -14.54 -26.74 -9.20
C CYS A 302 -15.78 -27.62 -9.03
N THR A 303 -16.87 -27.05 -8.52
CA THR A 303 -18.15 -27.75 -8.31
C THR A 303 -19.29 -26.91 -8.84
N LYS A 304 -20.19 -27.52 -9.62
CA LYS A 304 -21.40 -26.84 -10.08
C LYS A 304 -22.44 -26.82 -8.94
N VAL A 305 -22.89 -25.64 -8.56
CA VAL A 305 -23.91 -25.41 -7.53
C VAL A 305 -25.01 -24.53 -8.13
N GLY A 306 -26.15 -25.12 -8.44
CA GLY A 306 -27.19 -24.44 -9.23
C GLY A 306 -26.66 -24.06 -10.62
N ASP A 307 -26.73 -22.79 -10.97
CA ASP A 307 -26.25 -22.25 -12.24
C ASP A 307 -24.83 -21.65 -12.15
N GLU A 308 -24.16 -21.80 -11.00
CA GLU A 308 -22.82 -21.24 -10.77
C GLU A 308 -21.75 -22.34 -10.72
N LEU A 309 -20.55 -21.99 -11.20
CA LEU A 309 -19.34 -22.79 -11.02
C LEU A 309 -18.59 -22.25 -9.77
N VAL A 310 -18.53 -23.04 -8.70
CA VAL A 310 -17.88 -22.68 -7.44
C VAL A 310 -16.47 -23.28 -7.42
N TYR A 311 -15.47 -22.42 -7.38
CA TYR A 311 -14.05 -22.76 -7.32
C TYR A 311 -13.54 -22.61 -5.90
N ASP A 312 -12.80 -23.61 -5.38
CA ASP A 312 -12.06 -23.56 -4.11
C ASP A 312 -10.56 -23.42 -4.42
N PHE A 313 -9.92 -22.37 -3.90
CA PHE A 313 -8.48 -22.18 -4.01
C PHE A 313 -7.67 -22.90 -2.93
N GLY A 314 -8.33 -23.56 -1.96
CA GLY A 314 -7.67 -24.28 -0.86
C GLY A 314 -7.05 -23.38 0.21
N GLN A 315 -6.84 -22.10 -0.08
CA GLN A 315 -6.24 -21.08 0.79
C GLN A 315 -7.09 -19.81 0.78
N ASN A 316 -7.29 -19.20 1.95
CA ASN A 316 -7.88 -17.86 2.07
C ASN A 316 -6.78 -16.79 1.91
N PHE A 317 -6.99 -15.80 1.05
CA PHE A 317 -6.01 -14.75 0.75
C PHE A 317 -6.68 -13.47 0.25
N ALA A 318 -5.93 -12.36 0.24
CA ALA A 318 -6.30 -11.13 -0.44
C ALA A 318 -5.76 -11.15 -1.88
N GLY A 319 -6.59 -10.76 -2.85
CA GLY A 319 -6.18 -10.79 -4.24
C GLY A 319 -7.26 -10.45 -5.24
N VAL A 320 -7.00 -10.79 -6.49
CA VAL A 320 -7.93 -10.65 -7.62
C VAL A 320 -7.98 -11.95 -8.41
N VAL A 321 -9.11 -12.20 -9.05
CA VAL A 321 -9.21 -13.29 -10.03
C VAL A 321 -8.50 -12.91 -11.33
N ASP A 322 -7.95 -13.92 -11.99
CA ASP A 322 -7.34 -13.85 -13.32
C ASP A 322 -8.12 -14.77 -14.23
N LEU A 323 -8.88 -14.19 -15.16
CA LEU A 323 -9.83 -14.88 -16.02
C LEU A 323 -9.27 -15.07 -17.42
N VAL A 324 -9.42 -16.27 -17.96
CA VAL A 324 -9.32 -16.53 -19.40
C VAL A 324 -10.69 -16.98 -19.88
N VAL A 325 -11.30 -16.24 -20.78
CA VAL A 325 -12.66 -16.50 -21.26
C VAL A 325 -12.65 -16.64 -22.78
N ASN A 326 -13.32 -17.67 -23.31
CA ASN A 326 -13.66 -17.74 -24.71
C ASN A 326 -15.14 -17.33 -24.87
N GLY A 327 -15.35 -16.01 -24.88
CA GLY A 327 -16.68 -15.41 -24.74
C GLY A 327 -17.29 -14.97 -26.07
N HIS A 328 -18.60 -14.69 -26.03
CA HIS A 328 -19.34 -14.05 -27.09
C HIS A 328 -19.58 -12.57 -26.81
N GLU A 329 -19.77 -11.78 -27.86
CA GLU A 329 -20.02 -10.35 -27.69
C GLU A 329 -21.25 -10.07 -26.80
N GLY A 330 -21.06 -9.31 -25.73
CA GLY A 330 -22.09 -8.96 -24.77
C GLY A 330 -22.37 -10.03 -23.69
N GLN A 331 -21.74 -11.21 -23.76
CA GLN A 331 -21.80 -12.19 -22.69
C GLN A 331 -21.25 -11.58 -21.40
N THR A 332 -21.99 -11.74 -20.32
CA THR A 332 -21.60 -11.18 -19.03
C THR A 332 -21.16 -12.28 -18.08
N ILE A 333 -19.89 -12.25 -17.68
CA ILE A 333 -19.32 -13.13 -16.66
C ILE A 333 -19.36 -12.39 -15.33
N THR A 334 -19.98 -13.01 -14.32
CA THR A 334 -20.01 -12.47 -12.96
C THR A 334 -19.24 -13.40 -12.04
N VAL A 335 -18.30 -12.86 -11.28
CA VAL A 335 -17.51 -13.58 -10.28
C VAL A 335 -17.75 -12.97 -8.91
N ARG A 336 -18.37 -13.74 -8.02
CA ARG A 336 -18.60 -13.37 -6.62
C ARG A 336 -17.57 -14.06 -5.74
N HIS A 337 -17.15 -13.41 -4.67
CA HIS A 337 -16.08 -13.86 -3.79
C HIS A 337 -16.58 -14.08 -2.36
N ALA A 338 -16.06 -15.11 -1.69
CA ALA A 338 -16.29 -15.34 -0.27
C ALA A 338 -15.17 -16.17 0.36
N GLU A 339 -15.06 -16.09 1.69
CA GLU A 339 -14.03 -16.82 2.46
C GLU A 339 -14.50 -18.24 2.85
N ILE A 340 -15.80 -18.45 2.97
CA ILE A 340 -16.41 -19.73 3.37
C ILE A 340 -17.68 -20.03 2.56
N LEU A 341 -18.06 -21.31 2.54
CA LEU A 341 -19.31 -21.78 1.94
C LEU A 341 -20.38 -21.99 3.00
N LYS A 342 -21.64 -21.93 2.58
CA LYS A 342 -22.79 -22.45 3.33
C LYS A 342 -22.85 -23.98 3.23
N PRO A 343 -23.64 -24.66 4.07
CA PRO A 343 -23.78 -26.12 4.03
C PRO A 343 -24.29 -26.68 2.68
N ASP A 344 -25.00 -25.87 1.90
CA ASP A 344 -25.49 -26.23 0.55
C ASP A 344 -24.47 -26.01 -0.56
N GLY A 345 -23.24 -25.59 -0.23
CA GLY A 345 -22.16 -25.33 -1.16
C GLY A 345 -22.20 -23.94 -1.81
N THR A 346 -23.19 -23.10 -1.53
CA THR A 346 -23.23 -21.72 -1.99
C THR A 346 -22.28 -20.82 -1.20
N LEU A 347 -21.89 -19.68 -1.77
CA LEU A 347 -21.05 -18.71 -1.07
C LEU A 347 -21.75 -18.15 0.17
N ASN A 348 -21.04 -18.11 1.30
CA ASN A 348 -21.49 -17.38 2.48
C ASN A 348 -20.99 -15.93 2.40
N THR A 349 -21.88 -15.02 2.07
CA THR A 349 -21.60 -13.58 1.93
C THR A 349 -22.01 -12.76 3.16
N ASP A 350 -22.49 -13.38 4.23
CA ASP A 350 -22.98 -12.68 5.42
C ASP A 350 -21.88 -11.88 6.12
N PHE A 351 -20.61 -12.35 6.01
CA PHE A 351 -19.44 -11.69 6.58
C PHE A 351 -18.97 -10.47 5.79
N LEU A 352 -19.42 -10.28 4.56
CA LEU A 352 -19.06 -9.15 3.72
C LEU A 352 -19.75 -7.85 4.15
N ARG A 353 -20.79 -7.94 4.99
CA ARG A 353 -21.67 -6.83 5.40
C ARG A 353 -22.27 -6.14 4.16
N THR A 354 -21.86 -4.88 3.84
CA THR A 354 -22.37 -4.15 2.66
C THR A 354 -21.49 -4.32 1.43
N ALA A 355 -20.30 -4.91 1.55
CA ALA A 355 -19.42 -5.16 0.42
C ALA A 355 -20.02 -6.21 -0.53
N LYS A 356 -20.00 -5.94 -1.84
CA LYS A 356 -20.53 -6.87 -2.85
C LYS A 356 -19.49 -7.88 -3.32
N ALA A 357 -18.21 -7.53 -3.25
CA ALA A 357 -17.07 -8.37 -3.64
C ALA A 357 -17.30 -9.09 -4.97
N THR A 358 -17.71 -8.34 -6.01
CA THR A 358 -18.17 -8.87 -7.29
C THR A 358 -17.39 -8.27 -8.44
N LEU A 359 -16.84 -9.13 -9.29
CA LEU A 359 -16.33 -8.75 -10.60
C LEU A 359 -17.42 -9.00 -11.64
N THR A 360 -17.67 -8.02 -12.52
CA THR A 360 -18.54 -8.15 -13.69
C THR A 360 -17.70 -7.86 -14.93
N TYR A 361 -17.59 -8.83 -15.82
CA TYR A 361 -16.84 -8.72 -17.05
C TYR A 361 -17.77 -8.94 -18.25
N VAL A 362 -17.91 -7.92 -19.11
CA VAL A 362 -18.70 -8.02 -20.35
C VAL A 362 -17.74 -8.34 -21.49
N CYS A 363 -17.94 -9.51 -22.11
CA CYS A 363 -17.07 -10.03 -23.16
C CYS A 363 -17.24 -9.32 -24.50
N ARG A 364 -16.16 -9.21 -25.23
CA ARG A 364 -16.17 -9.11 -26.71
C ARG A 364 -16.13 -10.52 -27.29
N GLU A 365 -16.19 -10.66 -28.61
CA GLU A 365 -16.08 -11.96 -29.28
C GLU A 365 -14.68 -12.57 -29.13
N GLY A 366 -14.61 -13.87 -28.86
CA GLY A 366 -13.40 -14.69 -28.89
C GLY A 366 -12.68 -14.82 -27.54
N ARG A 367 -11.41 -15.28 -27.58
CA ARG A 367 -10.58 -15.50 -26.39
C ARG A 367 -10.07 -14.20 -25.83
N GLN A 368 -10.23 -14.02 -24.54
CA GLN A 368 -9.84 -12.83 -23.76
C GLN A 368 -9.21 -13.23 -22.44
N GLU A 369 -8.31 -12.37 -21.97
CA GLU A 369 -7.70 -12.46 -20.62
C GLU A 369 -7.99 -11.18 -19.86
N PHE A 370 -8.37 -11.30 -18.61
CA PHE A 370 -8.68 -10.15 -17.77
C PHE A 370 -8.35 -10.38 -16.30
N SER A 371 -7.68 -9.43 -15.70
CA SER A 371 -7.41 -9.38 -14.27
C SER A 371 -7.69 -7.97 -13.74
N PRO A 372 -8.55 -7.79 -12.72
CA PRO A 372 -8.85 -6.47 -12.15
C PRO A 372 -7.60 -5.77 -11.64
N ARG A 373 -7.57 -4.44 -11.79
CA ARG A 373 -6.43 -3.62 -11.40
C ARG A 373 -6.74 -2.59 -10.32
N LEU A 374 -8.02 -2.23 -10.20
CA LEU A 374 -8.45 -1.08 -9.40
C LEU A 374 -9.28 -1.51 -8.18
N THR A 375 -9.21 -2.77 -7.81
CA THR A 375 -9.86 -3.39 -6.64
C THR A 375 -9.10 -4.60 -6.15
N TYR A 376 -9.46 -5.12 -4.98
CA TYR A 376 -9.07 -6.44 -4.47
C TYR A 376 -10.14 -7.01 -3.54
N MET A 377 -10.11 -8.32 -3.33
CA MET A 377 -11.05 -9.06 -2.47
C MET A 377 -10.28 -9.95 -1.50
N GLY A 378 -10.89 -10.26 -0.35
CA GLY A 378 -10.46 -11.35 0.52
C GLY A 378 -11.34 -12.57 0.26
N PHE A 379 -10.74 -13.71 -0.15
CA PHE A 379 -11.51 -14.89 -0.52
C PHE A 379 -10.69 -16.18 -0.49
N ARG A 380 -11.40 -17.28 -0.35
CA ARG A 380 -10.96 -18.63 -0.69
C ARG A 380 -11.79 -19.22 -1.82
N TYR A 381 -13.05 -18.82 -1.90
CA TYR A 381 -14.01 -19.34 -2.88
C TYR A 381 -14.48 -18.25 -3.82
N VAL A 382 -14.68 -18.62 -5.08
CA VAL A 382 -15.39 -17.77 -6.03
C VAL A 382 -16.49 -18.55 -6.70
N ALA A 383 -17.63 -17.88 -6.95
CA ALA A 383 -18.73 -18.40 -7.74
C ALA A 383 -18.82 -17.64 -9.07
N VAL A 384 -18.71 -18.36 -10.17
CA VAL A 384 -18.75 -17.82 -11.54
C VAL A 384 -20.09 -18.15 -12.16
N SER A 385 -20.78 -17.14 -12.68
CA SER A 385 -21.98 -17.26 -13.48
C SER A 385 -21.82 -16.57 -14.85
N GLY A 386 -22.68 -16.94 -15.80
CA GLY A 386 -22.63 -16.41 -17.17
C GLY A 386 -21.67 -17.14 -18.11
N ALA A 387 -21.04 -18.22 -17.64
CA ALA A 387 -20.22 -19.13 -18.44
C ALA A 387 -20.48 -20.58 -18.09
N SER A 388 -20.27 -21.48 -19.05
CA SER A 388 -20.30 -22.93 -18.83
C SER A 388 -18.90 -23.44 -18.49
N GLU A 389 -18.85 -24.66 -17.96
CA GLU A 389 -17.59 -25.37 -17.71
C GLU A 389 -16.79 -25.51 -19.03
N GLY A 390 -15.52 -25.11 -19.01
CA GLY A 390 -14.63 -25.09 -20.17
C GLY A 390 -14.66 -23.81 -21.01
N GLU A 391 -15.63 -22.91 -20.84
CA GLU A 391 -15.61 -21.56 -21.43
C GLU A 391 -14.77 -20.57 -20.66
N VAL A 392 -14.58 -20.82 -19.36
CA VAL A 392 -13.80 -19.95 -18.46
C VAL A 392 -12.75 -20.77 -17.71
N GLU A 393 -11.51 -20.27 -17.72
CA GLU A 393 -10.43 -20.70 -16.84
C GLU A 393 -10.27 -19.62 -15.75
N VAL A 394 -10.22 -20.05 -14.50
CA VAL A 394 -10.12 -19.15 -13.36
C VAL A 394 -8.84 -19.46 -12.60
N ARG A 395 -7.99 -18.45 -12.49
CA ARG A 395 -6.86 -18.40 -11.55
C ARG A 395 -7.04 -17.18 -10.66
N ALA A 396 -6.17 -16.99 -9.71
CA ALA A 396 -6.13 -15.77 -8.92
C ALA A 396 -4.69 -15.34 -8.66
N LEU A 397 -4.53 -14.04 -8.41
CA LEU A 397 -3.26 -13.43 -8.03
C LEU A 397 -3.37 -12.99 -6.57
N ALA A 398 -2.51 -13.51 -5.70
CA ALA A 398 -2.41 -13.01 -4.34
C ALA A 398 -1.75 -11.63 -4.34
N LEU A 399 -2.40 -10.64 -3.73
CA LEU A 399 -1.93 -9.26 -3.65
C LEU A 399 -1.57 -8.91 -2.22
N TYR A 400 -0.37 -8.36 -2.02
CA TYR A 400 0.08 -7.81 -0.74
C TYR A 400 1.29 -6.91 -0.92
N SER A 401 1.64 -6.16 0.13
CA SER A 401 2.83 -5.31 0.14
C SER A 401 4.09 -6.15 -0.03
N ASP A 402 4.99 -5.72 -0.91
CA ASP A 402 6.23 -6.43 -1.27
C ASP A 402 7.24 -6.34 -0.13
N LEU A 403 7.11 -7.29 0.81
CA LEU A 403 7.92 -7.39 2.02
C LEU A 403 8.86 -8.57 1.93
N ARG A 404 10.15 -8.32 2.18
CA ARG A 404 11.15 -9.37 2.24
C ARG A 404 10.93 -10.26 3.46
N THR A 405 10.79 -11.57 3.23
CA THR A 405 10.74 -12.58 4.31
C THR A 405 12.11 -12.65 5.02
N THR A 406 12.08 -12.63 6.35
CA THR A 406 13.29 -12.65 7.20
C THR A 406 13.36 -13.86 8.11
N GLY A 407 12.26 -14.59 8.31
CA GLY A 407 12.18 -15.74 9.18
C GLY A 407 11.57 -16.95 8.48
N GLU A 408 12.12 -18.12 8.81
CA GLU A 408 11.59 -19.43 8.44
C GLU A 408 11.39 -20.25 9.70
N PHE A 409 10.29 -20.98 9.78
CA PHE A 409 9.99 -21.85 10.90
C PHE A 409 9.49 -23.20 10.41
N ALA A 410 10.10 -24.26 10.93
CA ALA A 410 9.63 -25.62 10.77
C ALA A 410 10.00 -26.44 12.01
N CYS A 411 9.10 -27.31 12.45
CA CYS A 411 9.34 -28.23 13.55
C CYS A 411 8.65 -29.58 13.31
N SER A 412 8.82 -30.51 14.23
CA SER A 412 8.23 -31.87 14.15
C SER A 412 6.73 -31.94 14.45
N ASP A 413 6.10 -30.87 14.96
CA ASP A 413 4.65 -30.79 15.19
C ASP A 413 3.96 -30.06 14.03
N GLU A 414 3.25 -30.82 13.19
CA GLU A 414 2.54 -30.29 12.03
C GLU A 414 1.47 -29.23 12.37
N ARG A 415 0.94 -29.25 13.58
CA ARG A 415 -0.03 -28.21 14.01
C ARG A 415 0.65 -26.86 14.19
N LEU A 416 1.90 -26.83 14.68
CA LEU A 416 2.68 -25.60 14.81
C LEU A 416 3.14 -25.10 13.44
N ASN A 417 3.53 -26.00 12.52
CA ASN A 417 3.85 -25.64 11.15
C ASN A 417 2.63 -25.00 10.48
N ARG A 418 1.43 -25.61 10.64
CA ARG A 418 0.19 -25.07 10.10
C ARG A 418 -0.20 -23.72 10.75
N LEU A 419 0.05 -23.55 12.05
CA LEU A 419 -0.16 -22.26 12.72
C LEU A 419 0.71 -21.18 12.10
N GLN A 420 2.00 -21.46 11.86
CA GLN A 420 2.91 -20.52 11.21
C GLN A 420 2.44 -20.16 9.77
N GLU A 421 2.00 -21.13 8.99
CA GLU A 421 1.42 -20.89 7.67
C GLU A 421 0.20 -19.95 7.75
N ASN A 422 -0.70 -20.18 8.71
CA ASN A 422 -1.87 -19.35 8.91
C ASN A 422 -1.48 -17.90 9.30
N ILE A 423 -0.45 -17.73 10.15
CA ILE A 423 0.09 -16.41 10.51
C ILE A 423 0.63 -15.70 9.27
N VAL A 424 1.41 -16.40 8.44
CA VAL A 424 1.99 -15.85 7.21
C VAL A 424 0.89 -15.42 6.22
N TRP A 425 -0.11 -16.27 5.96
CA TRP A 425 -1.19 -15.93 5.05
C TRP A 425 -2.12 -14.83 5.58
N SER A 426 -2.36 -14.79 6.89
CA SER A 426 -3.08 -13.67 7.52
C SER A 426 -2.31 -12.37 7.38
N SER A 427 -0.98 -12.40 7.56
CA SER A 427 -0.10 -11.25 7.35
C SER A 427 -0.17 -10.76 5.91
N LYS A 428 0.03 -11.65 4.92
CA LYS A 428 -0.07 -11.33 3.49
C LYS A 428 -1.41 -10.68 3.15
N SER A 429 -2.52 -11.20 3.70
CA SER A 429 -3.86 -10.68 3.43
C SER A 429 -4.15 -9.31 4.04
N ASN A 430 -3.43 -8.92 5.10
CA ASN A 430 -3.69 -7.70 5.86
C ASN A 430 -2.55 -6.66 5.81
N LEU A 431 -1.43 -6.96 5.17
CA LEU A 431 -0.37 -5.99 4.89
C LEU A 431 -0.58 -5.42 3.47
N MET A 432 -1.58 -4.54 3.33
CA MET A 432 -2.04 -3.98 2.06
C MET A 432 -1.79 -2.47 2.04
N ASP A 433 -0.55 -2.07 1.75
CA ASP A 433 -0.02 -0.70 1.80
C ASP A 433 0.00 -0.09 3.22
N ILE A 434 -0.96 -0.48 4.06
CA ILE A 434 -1.05 -0.23 5.50
C ILE A 434 -1.40 -1.54 6.22
N PRO A 435 -1.22 -1.64 7.55
CA PRO A 435 -1.70 -2.78 8.32
C PRO A 435 -3.23 -2.74 8.45
N THR A 436 -3.95 -3.44 7.58
CA THR A 436 -5.42 -3.49 7.59
C THR A 436 -5.94 -4.56 8.56
N ASP A 437 -7.15 -4.36 9.08
CA ASP A 437 -7.83 -5.29 9.99
C ASP A 437 -8.45 -6.50 9.28
N CYS A 438 -8.79 -6.37 8.02
CA CYS A 438 -9.46 -7.40 7.25
C CYS A 438 -9.34 -7.15 5.73
N PRO A 439 -9.40 -8.21 4.88
CA PRO A 439 -9.34 -8.03 3.43
C PRO A 439 -10.69 -8.11 2.71
N GLN A 440 -11.80 -8.57 3.35
CA GLN A 440 -12.99 -9.03 2.64
C GLN A 440 -14.21 -8.10 2.73
N ARG A 441 -14.41 -7.43 3.87
CA ARG A 441 -15.63 -6.66 4.17
C ARG A 441 -15.45 -5.17 3.97
N ASP A 442 -16.51 -4.39 4.19
CA ASP A 442 -16.54 -2.94 4.10
C ASP A 442 -15.85 -2.24 5.30
N GLU A 443 -14.59 -2.57 5.55
CA GLU A 443 -13.76 -2.00 6.61
C GLU A 443 -12.35 -1.73 6.07
N ARG A 444 -11.41 -2.66 6.15
CA ARG A 444 -10.04 -2.62 5.56
C ARG A 444 -9.26 -1.38 5.95
N MET A 445 -9.30 -1.07 7.25
CA MET A 445 -8.68 0.13 7.83
C MET A 445 -7.47 -0.21 8.68
N GLY A 446 -6.57 0.76 8.82
CA GLY A 446 -5.37 0.64 9.65
C GLY A 446 -5.67 0.77 11.13
N TRP A 447 -6.39 -0.20 11.72
CA TRP A 447 -6.69 -0.21 13.14
C TRP A 447 -5.41 -0.30 13.99
N THR A 448 -5.24 0.69 14.85
CA THR A 448 -3.99 0.85 15.61
C THR A 448 -3.83 -0.23 16.68
N GLY A 449 -4.92 -0.72 17.29
CA GLY A 449 -4.89 -1.83 18.24
C GLY A 449 -4.36 -3.12 17.65
N ASP A 450 -4.79 -3.44 16.44
CA ASP A 450 -4.40 -4.66 15.71
C ASP A 450 -2.90 -4.69 15.48
N ILE A 451 -2.32 -3.63 14.92
CA ILE A 451 -0.89 -3.58 14.67
C ILE A 451 -0.07 -3.42 15.95
N ALA A 452 -0.60 -2.81 17.01
CA ALA A 452 0.09 -2.72 18.29
C ALA A 452 0.45 -4.11 18.84
N VAL A 453 -0.47 -5.08 18.72
CA VAL A 453 -0.24 -6.47 19.10
C VAL A 453 0.60 -7.22 18.08
N PHE A 454 0.33 -7.00 16.80
CA PHE A 454 0.87 -7.82 15.74
C PHE A 454 2.30 -7.43 15.30
N ALA A 455 2.74 -6.20 15.56
CA ALA A 455 4.03 -5.70 15.10
C ALA A 455 5.24 -6.60 15.45
N PRO A 456 5.37 -7.16 16.67
CA PRO A 456 6.46 -8.10 16.96
C PRO A 456 6.41 -9.35 16.08
N THR A 457 5.22 -9.94 15.88
CA THR A 457 5.03 -11.12 15.02
C THR A 457 5.36 -10.80 13.57
N ALA A 458 4.94 -9.64 13.07
CA ALA A 458 5.28 -9.18 11.72
C ALA A 458 6.80 -9.05 11.55
N CYS A 459 7.50 -8.47 12.52
CA CYS A 459 8.96 -8.28 12.50
C CYS A 459 9.74 -9.61 12.57
N TYR A 460 9.18 -10.69 13.12
CA TYR A 460 9.80 -12.01 13.06
C TYR A 460 9.73 -12.64 11.66
N ASN A 461 8.67 -12.33 10.90
CA ASN A 461 8.43 -12.95 9.60
C ASN A 461 8.98 -12.12 8.44
N TYR A 462 8.97 -10.78 8.59
CA TYR A 462 9.27 -9.84 7.50
C TYR A 462 10.19 -8.70 7.93
N ASP A 463 10.90 -8.14 6.95
CA ASP A 463 11.55 -6.83 7.06
C ASP A 463 10.50 -5.72 7.02
N MET A 464 10.08 -5.29 8.20
CA MET A 464 8.98 -4.33 8.38
C MET A 464 9.43 -2.87 8.32
N GLY A 465 10.72 -2.59 8.17
CA GLY A 465 11.29 -1.26 8.33
C GLY A 465 10.63 -0.20 7.46
N ARG A 466 10.59 -0.40 6.15
CA ARG A 466 9.94 0.56 5.22
C ARG A 466 8.45 0.70 5.49
N PHE A 467 7.75 -0.41 5.58
CA PHE A 467 6.30 -0.46 5.72
C PHE A 467 5.82 0.26 6.99
N LEU A 468 6.40 -0.07 8.14
CA LEU A 468 5.97 0.52 9.40
C LEU A 468 6.49 1.95 9.59
N ARG A 469 7.67 2.33 9.04
CA ARG A 469 8.14 3.73 9.11
C ARG A 469 7.24 4.66 8.30
N LYS A 470 6.79 4.24 7.11
CA LYS A 470 5.79 4.96 6.31
C LYS A 470 4.51 5.14 7.12
N TRP A 471 3.96 4.08 7.71
CA TRP A 471 2.75 4.13 8.53
C TRP A 471 2.93 4.99 9.80
N LEU A 472 4.07 4.89 10.48
CA LEU A 472 4.38 5.72 11.67
C LEU A 472 4.49 7.21 11.33
N ARG A 473 4.88 7.59 10.11
CA ARG A 473 4.80 8.98 9.66
C ARG A 473 3.36 9.47 9.68
N ASP A 474 2.43 8.67 9.21
CA ASP A 474 1.00 9.00 9.26
C ASP A 474 0.50 9.07 10.70
N VAL A 475 0.89 8.16 11.59
CA VAL A 475 0.59 8.22 13.04
C VAL A 475 1.05 9.55 13.65
N ARG A 476 2.29 10.00 13.35
CA ARG A 476 2.80 11.28 13.83
C ARG A 476 1.99 12.46 13.31
N SER A 477 1.62 12.44 12.03
CA SER A 477 0.88 13.55 11.39
C SER A 477 -0.57 13.67 11.87
N GLU A 478 -1.18 12.56 12.28
CA GLU A 478 -2.58 12.51 12.74
C GLU A 478 -2.72 12.58 14.27
N GLN A 479 -1.62 12.62 15.03
CA GLN A 479 -1.71 12.74 16.47
C GLN A 479 -2.48 14.00 16.87
N TYR A 480 -3.51 13.84 17.69
CA TYR A 480 -4.32 14.94 18.17
C TYR A 480 -3.50 15.96 18.96
N ARG A 481 -3.95 17.21 18.98
CA ARG A 481 -3.31 18.26 19.82
C ARG A 481 -3.27 17.90 21.30
N THR A 482 -4.23 17.13 21.76
CA THR A 482 -4.32 16.58 23.14
C THR A 482 -3.35 15.44 23.41
N GLY A 483 -2.62 14.95 22.42
CA GLY A 483 -1.66 13.85 22.53
C GLY A 483 -2.22 12.48 22.18
N GLY A 484 -3.55 12.31 22.12
CA GLY A 484 -4.17 11.04 21.71
C GLY A 484 -3.84 10.65 20.28
N ILE A 485 -3.96 9.36 19.98
CA ILE A 485 -3.77 8.79 18.64
C ILE A 485 -5.15 8.33 18.12
N PRO A 486 -5.50 8.57 16.84
CA PRO A 486 -6.68 7.98 16.23
C PRO A 486 -6.67 6.45 16.34
N VAL A 487 -7.84 5.85 16.44
CA VAL A 487 -7.96 4.38 16.54
C VAL A 487 -7.73 3.69 15.20
N THR A 488 -7.77 4.43 14.11
CA THR A 488 -7.33 3.98 12.78
C THR A 488 -6.40 5.03 12.17
N VAL A 489 -5.35 4.60 11.48
CA VAL A 489 -4.43 5.48 10.76
C VAL A 489 -4.15 4.85 9.38
N PRO A 490 -4.37 5.63 8.29
CA PRO A 490 -4.95 6.96 8.19
C PRO A 490 -6.43 7.02 8.60
N ALA A 491 -6.81 8.08 9.35
CA ALA A 491 -8.18 8.29 9.81
C ALA A 491 -9.03 9.12 8.82
N GLN A 492 -8.44 10.06 8.15
CA GLN A 492 -8.96 10.91 7.05
C GLN A 492 -10.40 11.43 7.18
N GLY A 493 -10.93 11.53 8.40
CA GLY A 493 -12.27 12.08 8.61
C GLY A 493 -13.42 11.16 8.18
N PHE A 494 -13.21 9.85 8.17
CA PHE A 494 -14.26 8.86 7.88
C PHE A 494 -15.41 8.86 8.88
N GLY A 495 -15.27 9.58 10.01
CA GLY A 495 -16.28 9.71 11.03
C GLY A 495 -16.14 8.67 12.14
N PHE A 496 -17.12 8.68 13.07
CA PHE A 496 -17.14 7.74 14.18
C PHE A 496 -17.20 6.28 13.69
N PRO A 497 -16.48 5.34 14.34
CA PRO A 497 -15.57 5.52 15.46
C PRO A 497 -14.11 5.83 15.05
N THR A 498 -13.78 5.91 13.77
CA THR A 498 -12.42 6.19 13.31
C THR A 498 -11.95 7.58 13.73
N THR A 499 -12.89 8.52 13.79
CA THR A 499 -12.67 9.88 14.29
C THR A 499 -13.42 10.03 15.61
N ILE A 500 -12.89 9.46 16.67
CA ILE A 500 -13.39 9.67 18.03
C ILE A 500 -12.95 11.03 18.58
N PRO A 501 -13.57 11.52 19.68
CA PRO A 501 -13.08 12.71 20.35
C PRO A 501 -11.57 12.64 20.62
N PRO A 502 -10.85 13.76 20.58
CA PRO A 502 -9.39 13.82 20.63
C PRO A 502 -8.85 13.46 22.04
N MET A 503 -8.99 12.21 22.41
CA MET A 503 -8.55 11.65 23.69
C MET A 503 -7.57 10.49 23.47
N ALA A 504 -6.85 10.11 24.51
CA ALA A 504 -6.13 8.85 24.52
C ALA A 504 -7.13 7.71 24.67
N VAL A 505 -6.95 6.66 23.87
CA VAL A 505 -7.71 5.40 23.97
C VAL A 505 -6.72 4.32 24.31
N ASP A 506 -6.91 3.71 25.46
CA ASP A 506 -6.07 2.61 25.93
C ASP A 506 -6.02 1.49 24.91
N PHE A 507 -4.85 0.91 24.82
CA PHE A 507 -4.37 -0.11 23.94
C PHE A 507 -4.30 0.30 22.45
N TRP A 508 -5.32 0.89 21.83
CA TRP A 508 -5.26 1.30 20.42
C TRP A 508 -4.20 2.38 20.18
N GLY A 509 -4.20 3.41 21.01
CA GLY A 509 -3.21 4.48 20.93
C GLY A 509 -1.79 4.04 21.29
N ASP A 510 -1.63 2.96 22.05
CA ASP A 510 -0.32 2.40 22.44
C ASP A 510 0.53 1.98 21.24
N ALA A 511 -0.08 1.82 20.07
CA ALA A 511 0.62 1.55 18.81
C ALA A 511 1.77 2.54 18.56
N CYS A 512 1.61 3.82 18.93
CA CYS A 512 2.66 4.82 18.73
C CYS A 512 3.91 4.58 19.60
N VAL A 513 3.82 3.72 20.61
CA VAL A 513 4.93 3.27 21.46
C VAL A 513 5.38 1.85 21.09
N LEU A 514 4.42 0.93 20.96
CA LEU A 514 4.70 -0.49 20.81
C LEU A 514 5.29 -0.82 19.41
N VAL A 515 4.80 -0.17 18.36
CA VAL A 515 5.30 -0.41 17.00
C VAL A 515 6.73 0.08 16.80
N PRO A 516 7.11 1.33 17.17
CA PRO A 516 8.52 1.74 17.10
C PRO A 516 9.44 0.88 17.97
N TRP A 517 8.96 0.41 19.12
CA TRP A 517 9.72 -0.47 19.99
C TRP A 517 9.96 -1.84 19.34
N ALA A 518 8.95 -2.44 18.71
CA ALA A 518 9.09 -3.70 17.98
C ALA A 518 10.10 -3.58 16.82
N LEU A 519 10.05 -2.48 16.05
CA LEU A 519 11.04 -2.21 15.01
C LEU A 519 12.46 -2.06 15.56
N TYR A 520 12.61 -1.29 16.65
CA TYR A 520 13.92 -1.15 17.29
C TYR A 520 14.48 -2.50 17.74
N GLN A 521 13.65 -3.35 18.33
CA GLN A 521 14.09 -4.69 18.75
C GLN A 521 14.48 -5.58 17.58
N ALA A 522 13.79 -5.46 16.44
CA ALA A 522 14.07 -6.24 15.24
C ALA A 522 15.31 -5.76 14.48
N GLU A 523 15.47 -4.44 14.34
CA GLU A 523 16.48 -3.83 13.47
C GLU A 523 17.71 -3.30 14.22
N GLY A 524 17.59 -3.02 15.54
CA GLY A 524 18.63 -2.34 16.32
C GLY A 524 18.82 -0.86 15.95
N ASP A 525 17.96 -0.29 15.08
CA ASP A 525 18.05 1.09 14.64
C ASP A 525 17.36 2.05 15.61
N VAL A 526 18.14 2.74 16.42
CA VAL A 526 17.65 3.68 17.43
C VAL A 526 16.95 4.91 16.82
N GLU A 527 17.19 5.21 15.55
CA GLU A 527 16.57 6.36 14.88
C GLU A 527 15.05 6.23 14.82
N VAL A 528 14.50 5.02 14.70
CA VAL A 528 13.05 4.83 14.74
C VAL A 528 12.45 5.30 16.07
N LEU A 529 13.18 5.13 17.20
CA LEU A 529 12.75 5.64 18.50
C LEU A 529 12.86 7.16 18.57
N ARG A 530 13.95 7.73 18.06
CA ARG A 530 14.15 9.19 18.05
C ARG A 530 13.09 9.91 17.22
N GLU A 531 12.79 9.41 16.04
CA GLU A 531 11.79 9.98 15.13
C GLU A 531 10.38 9.98 15.74
N ASN A 532 10.06 9.01 16.59
CA ASN A 532 8.74 8.84 17.19
C ASN A 532 8.67 9.30 18.65
N PHE A 533 9.79 9.66 19.27
CA PHE A 533 9.88 9.94 20.72
C PHE A 533 8.90 11.02 21.19
N GLU A 534 8.78 12.12 20.47
CA GLU A 534 7.87 13.21 20.85
C GLU A 534 6.40 12.77 20.80
N THR A 535 6.03 11.98 19.79
CA THR A 535 4.68 11.38 19.68
C THR A 535 4.41 10.43 20.84
N MET A 536 5.36 9.56 21.18
CA MET A 536 5.27 8.66 22.33
C MET A 536 5.07 9.44 23.62
N ARG A 537 5.92 10.45 23.88
CA ARG A 537 5.87 11.28 25.07
C ARG A 537 4.51 11.96 25.22
N ARG A 538 4.04 12.61 24.15
CA ARG A 538 2.74 13.30 24.16
C ARG A 538 1.57 12.34 24.40
N TYR A 539 1.65 11.13 23.87
CA TYR A 539 0.62 10.11 24.10
C TYR A 539 0.62 9.64 25.56
N VAL A 540 1.78 9.35 26.13
CA VAL A 540 1.91 8.97 27.55
C VAL A 540 1.43 10.09 28.47
N ASP A 541 1.75 11.37 28.17
CA ASP A 541 1.24 12.51 28.90
C ASP A 541 -0.30 12.61 28.81
N ALA A 542 -0.88 12.33 27.64
CA ALA A 542 -2.33 12.27 27.46
C ALA A 542 -2.96 11.13 28.27
N CYS A 543 -2.36 9.94 28.28
CA CYS A 543 -2.82 8.81 29.11
C CYS A 543 -2.79 9.20 30.59
N ARG A 544 -1.69 9.81 31.05
CA ARG A 544 -1.57 10.29 32.43
C ARG A 544 -2.62 11.33 32.80
N PHE A 545 -2.92 12.25 31.88
CA PHE A 545 -3.96 13.25 32.06
C PHE A 545 -5.34 12.59 32.24
N TRP A 546 -5.71 11.69 31.32
CA TRP A 546 -7.00 11.02 31.34
C TRP A 546 -7.14 10.05 32.53
N ALA A 547 -6.09 9.32 32.90
CA ALA A 547 -6.07 8.49 34.11
C ALA A 547 -6.18 9.32 35.41
N GLY A 548 -5.70 10.55 35.42
CA GLY A 548 -5.63 11.43 36.56
C GLY A 548 -6.98 11.96 37.08
N PHE A 549 -8.11 11.61 36.44
CA PHE A 549 -9.46 11.91 36.94
C PHE A 549 -9.87 11.07 38.17
N GLY A 550 -9.11 10.00 38.48
CA GLY A 550 -9.27 9.23 39.71
C GLY A 550 -8.79 10.01 40.95
N VAL A 551 -9.37 9.75 42.12
CA VAL A 551 -9.02 10.38 43.41
C VAL A 551 -8.41 9.32 44.33
N GLY A 552 -7.38 9.72 45.11
CA GLY A 552 -6.69 8.86 46.06
C GLY A 552 -5.92 7.72 45.37
N ASP A 553 -6.11 6.48 45.81
CA ASP A 553 -5.42 5.30 45.29
C ASP A 553 -5.79 4.95 43.83
N TYR A 554 -6.88 5.51 43.32
CA TYR A 554 -7.34 5.34 41.93
C TYR A 554 -6.68 6.31 40.95
N ARG A 555 -5.77 7.17 41.38
CA ARG A 555 -5.14 8.24 40.57
C ARG A 555 -4.40 7.71 39.34
N TYR A 556 -3.91 6.48 39.37
CA TYR A 556 -3.16 5.85 38.28
C TYR A 556 -3.92 4.69 37.65
N ILE A 557 -5.17 4.49 38.04
CA ILE A 557 -6.04 3.51 37.38
C ILE A 557 -6.75 4.22 36.23
N TRP A 558 -6.71 3.60 35.05
CA TRP A 558 -7.42 4.11 33.89
C TRP A 558 -8.93 4.07 34.17
N HIS A 559 -9.45 5.15 34.66
CA HIS A 559 -10.87 5.34 34.95
C HIS A 559 -11.33 6.61 34.26
N THR A 560 -11.39 6.57 32.93
CA THR A 560 -11.82 7.73 32.17
C THR A 560 -13.33 7.81 32.12
N PRO A 561 -13.91 9.02 32.23
CA PRO A 561 -15.30 9.24 31.91
C PRO A 561 -15.57 9.15 30.39
N ALA A 562 -14.56 8.83 29.60
CA ALA A 562 -14.67 8.67 28.16
C ALA A 562 -15.71 7.61 27.80
N VAL A 563 -16.53 7.97 26.86
CA VAL A 563 -17.70 7.19 26.45
C VAL A 563 -17.31 5.91 25.70
N LEU A 564 -16.05 5.77 25.26
CA LEU A 564 -15.64 4.68 24.39
C LEU A 564 -14.27 4.11 24.80
N HIS A 565 -14.30 2.92 25.35
CA HIS A 565 -13.19 1.99 25.47
C HIS A 565 -13.50 0.74 24.68
N PHE A 566 -12.53 0.19 23.98
CA PHE A 566 -12.74 -1.05 23.24
C PHE A 566 -12.60 -2.28 24.14
N GLY A 567 -11.82 -2.19 25.21
CA GLY A 567 -11.56 -3.31 26.13
C GLY A 567 -10.96 -4.52 25.41
N ASP A 568 -11.20 -5.71 25.93
CA ASP A 568 -10.91 -6.96 25.21
C ASP A 568 -11.97 -7.16 24.11
N TRP A 569 -11.65 -6.65 22.91
CA TRP A 569 -12.58 -6.61 21.79
C TRP A 569 -12.93 -8.02 21.29
N VAL A 570 -14.24 -8.32 21.23
CA VAL A 570 -14.73 -9.63 20.76
C VAL A 570 -14.26 -10.80 21.64
N ALA A 571 -14.06 -10.60 22.93
CA ALA A 571 -13.73 -11.66 23.88
C ALA A 571 -14.75 -12.82 23.77
N PRO A 572 -14.30 -14.08 23.58
CA PRO A 572 -15.19 -15.19 23.22
C PRO A 572 -16.13 -15.63 24.34
N ASP A 573 -15.80 -15.32 25.60
CA ASP A 573 -16.55 -15.66 26.80
C ASP A 573 -17.60 -14.60 27.20
N VAL A 574 -17.65 -13.48 26.46
CA VAL A 574 -18.60 -12.41 26.71
C VAL A 574 -19.87 -12.61 25.88
N PRO A 575 -21.08 -12.67 26.51
CA PRO A 575 -22.34 -12.76 25.77
C PRO A 575 -22.48 -11.63 24.73
N LYS A 576 -23.03 -11.94 23.56
CA LYS A 576 -23.18 -10.99 22.43
C LYS A 576 -23.79 -9.63 22.82
N MET A 577 -24.69 -9.60 23.77
CA MET A 577 -25.29 -8.37 24.33
C MET A 577 -24.34 -7.63 25.30
N GLY A 578 -23.34 -8.31 25.84
CA GLY A 578 -22.40 -7.80 26.84
C GLY A 578 -21.13 -7.19 26.29
N GLN A 579 -20.90 -7.20 24.98
CA GLN A 579 -19.68 -6.63 24.38
C GLN A 579 -19.50 -5.14 24.71
N TRP A 580 -20.58 -4.37 24.78
CA TRP A 580 -20.57 -3.00 25.26
C TRP A 580 -20.33 -2.88 26.76
N GLN A 581 -20.69 -3.87 27.55
CA GLN A 581 -20.51 -3.91 29.00
C GLN A 581 -19.10 -4.37 29.41
N ALA A 582 -18.47 -5.25 28.64
CA ALA A 582 -17.07 -5.61 28.81
C ALA A 582 -16.15 -4.40 28.63
N ARG A 583 -16.56 -3.44 27.80
CA ARG A 583 -15.88 -2.17 27.57
C ARG A 583 -15.84 -1.25 28.79
N SER A 584 -16.75 -1.41 29.74
CA SER A 584 -16.87 -0.51 30.89
C SER A 584 -16.36 -1.11 32.21
N LYS A 585 -15.98 -2.39 32.24
CA LYS A 585 -15.67 -3.09 33.50
C LYS A 585 -14.17 -3.30 33.76
N TRP A 586 -13.31 -3.13 32.74
CA TRP A 586 -11.88 -3.44 32.87
C TRP A 586 -11.02 -2.43 32.15
N THR A 587 -10.81 -1.36 32.79
CA THR A 587 -9.73 -0.43 32.53
C THR A 587 -8.91 -0.25 33.79
#